data_be655c47cd34f6331158019e1bc1c6a2
#
_entry.id   be655c47cd34f6331158019e1bc1c6a2
#
_cell.length_a   1.000
_cell.length_b   1.000
_cell.length_c   1.000
_cell.angle_alpha   90.00
_cell.angle_beta   90.00
_cell.angle_gamma   90.00
#
_symmetry.space_group_name_H-M   'P 1'
#
loop_
_entity.id
_entity.type
_entity.pdbx_description
1 polymer ?
#
loop_
_entity_poly.entity_id
_entity_poly.type
_entity_poly.pdbx_seq_one_letter_code
_entity_poly.pdbx_strand_id
1 'polypeptide(L)'
;MFRFVISRQTTRCISRLMRKCPEVNSNTLAVMPHYFSSVSAQNRHKLPGTFHEVQFQGQQVRTYSSSYTDLSYEQFLSLLESKDIQLFDVREPEECRTTGVIPSAVNIPLGEVKKAFSMSESEFVQKYRVNMPSKMDRNVVFYGLGPIKSTAALELVHKVGYKNARHYIGGWEEWQMRQKSQH
;
A
#
# COMPACT_ATOMS: atom_id res chain seq x y z
N MET A 1 4.82 -49.50 8.31
CA MET A 1 3.45 -49.27 7.80
C MET A 1 2.75 -48.34 8.75
N PHE A 2 2.80 -47.04 8.54
CA PHE A 2 1.98 -46.09 9.30
C PHE A 2 1.11 -45.33 8.31
N ARG A 3 -0.21 -45.57 8.39
CA ARG A 3 -1.23 -44.89 7.61
C ARG A 3 -1.52 -43.56 8.29
N PHE A 4 -1.24 -42.45 7.58
CA PHE A 4 -1.72 -41.11 7.95
C PHE A 4 -3.19 -40.99 7.57
N VAL A 5 -4.04 -40.81 8.58
CA VAL A 5 -5.47 -40.48 8.43
C VAL A 5 -5.57 -38.96 8.28
N ILE A 6 -5.88 -38.51 7.06
CA ILE A 6 -6.15 -37.08 6.79
C ILE A 6 -7.62 -36.83 7.19
N SER A 7 -7.82 -36.05 8.24
CA SER A 7 -9.13 -35.59 8.70
C SER A 7 -9.75 -34.58 7.70
N ARG A 8 -10.93 -34.97 7.16
CA ARG A 8 -11.75 -34.16 6.23
C ARG A 8 -12.64 -33.18 6.99
N GLN A 9 -12.10 -32.11 7.58
CA GLN A 9 -12.96 -31.14 8.29
C GLN A 9 -12.73 -29.67 8.00
N THR A 10 -12.00 -29.29 6.94
CA THR A 10 -11.77 -27.88 6.62
C THR A 10 -12.45 -27.36 5.35
N THR A 11 -13.38 -28.12 4.75
CA THR A 11 -14.00 -27.72 3.45
C THR A 11 -15.44 -27.21 3.57
N ARG A 12 -15.93 -26.84 4.75
CA ARG A 12 -17.35 -26.45 4.93
C ARG A 12 -17.62 -24.99 5.30
N CYS A 13 -16.65 -24.11 5.29
CA CYS A 13 -16.88 -22.71 5.69
C CYS A 13 -16.94 -21.67 4.55
N ILE A 14 -16.64 -22.05 3.31
CA ILE A 14 -16.52 -21.06 2.20
C ILE A 14 -17.79 -20.96 1.33
N SER A 15 -18.77 -21.85 1.48
CA SER A 15 -19.95 -21.89 0.59
C SER A 15 -21.19 -21.12 1.09
N ARG A 16 -21.10 -20.32 2.16
CA ARG A 16 -22.29 -19.66 2.75
C ARG A 16 -22.33 -18.14 2.66
N LEU A 17 -21.40 -17.48 1.97
CA LEU A 17 -21.34 -16.00 1.87
C LEU A 17 -21.61 -15.45 0.45
N MET A 18 -22.00 -16.30 -0.50
CA MET A 18 -22.42 -15.81 -1.83
C MET A 18 -23.92 -15.93 -2.05
N ARG A 19 -24.72 -15.31 -1.21
CA ARG A 19 -26.14 -15.06 -1.54
C ARG A 19 -26.64 -13.86 -0.73
N LYS A 20 -26.50 -12.66 -1.30
CA LYS A 20 -27.39 -11.50 -1.20
C LYS A 20 -26.67 -10.24 -1.68
N CYS A 21 -26.56 -10.06 -2.99
CA CYS A 21 -26.50 -8.72 -3.57
C CYS A 21 -27.89 -8.40 -4.10
N PRO A 22 -28.58 -7.35 -3.64
CA PRO A 22 -29.73 -6.82 -4.33
C PRO A 22 -29.25 -6.01 -5.54
N GLU A 23 -29.94 -6.20 -6.67
CA GLU A 23 -29.78 -5.44 -7.91
C GLU A 23 -29.92 -3.94 -7.64
N VAL A 24 -28.93 -3.16 -8.06
CA VAL A 24 -29.03 -1.70 -8.06
C VAL A 24 -29.67 -1.27 -9.37
N ASN A 25 -30.93 -0.87 -9.27
CA ASN A 25 -31.74 -0.31 -10.35
C ASN A 25 -31.16 1.05 -10.77
N SER A 26 -30.86 1.17 -12.05
CA SER A 26 -30.46 2.39 -12.73
C SER A 26 -31.67 3.32 -12.89
N ASN A 27 -31.92 4.20 -11.92
CA ASN A 27 -32.65 5.46 -12.09
C ASN A 27 -32.87 6.14 -10.72
N THR A 28 -31.93 6.98 -10.32
CA THR A 28 -32.25 8.10 -9.42
C THR A 28 -31.17 9.19 -9.58
N LEU A 29 -31.39 10.04 -10.57
CA LEU A 29 -30.93 11.42 -10.56
C LEU A 29 -31.85 12.16 -9.56
N ALA A 30 -31.34 12.49 -8.38
CA ALA A 30 -31.99 13.54 -7.57
C ALA A 30 -31.05 14.03 -6.46
N VAL A 31 -30.68 15.30 -6.61
CA VAL A 31 -30.66 16.34 -5.57
C VAL A 31 -29.52 16.27 -4.54
N MET A 32 -28.46 17.03 -4.82
CA MET A 32 -27.62 17.60 -3.79
C MET A 32 -28.31 18.82 -3.15
N PRO A 33 -28.44 18.90 -1.83
CA PRO A 33 -28.90 20.15 -1.20
C PRO A 33 -27.73 21.13 -1.11
N HIS A 34 -28.00 22.32 -1.64
CA HIS A 34 -27.22 23.53 -1.50
C HIS A 34 -27.01 23.89 -0.02
N TYR A 35 -25.74 23.95 0.42
CA TYR A 35 -25.41 24.71 1.62
C TYR A 35 -24.62 25.95 1.20
N PHE A 36 -25.34 26.95 0.70
CA PHE A 36 -24.90 28.33 0.61
C PHE A 36 -25.86 29.15 1.45
N SER A 37 -25.45 29.54 2.61
CA SER A 37 -26.17 30.55 3.39
C SER A 37 -25.23 31.66 3.79
N SER A 38 -25.46 32.78 3.10
CA SER A 38 -25.40 34.17 3.56
C SER A 38 -24.21 34.58 4.43
N VAL A 39 -23.26 35.26 3.81
CA VAL A 39 -22.52 36.36 4.45
C VAL A 39 -23.01 37.65 3.82
N SER A 40 -23.71 38.45 4.62
CA SER A 40 -24.28 39.74 4.26
C SER A 40 -23.19 40.77 3.92
N ALA A 41 -23.42 41.45 2.80
CA ALA A 41 -22.67 42.61 2.40
C ALA A 41 -23.03 43.80 3.29
N GLN A 42 -22.10 44.24 4.11
CA GLN A 42 -22.06 45.62 4.65
C GLN A 42 -20.67 45.86 5.27
N ASN A 43 -19.74 46.43 4.53
CA ASN A 43 -18.92 47.58 4.92
C ASN A 43 -18.03 47.98 3.75
N ARG A 44 -18.49 49.00 3.02
CA ARG A 44 -17.64 49.72 2.06
C ARG A 44 -16.91 50.81 2.82
N HIS A 45 -15.68 50.61 3.18
CA HIS A 45 -14.74 51.73 3.42
C HIS A 45 -13.64 51.66 2.36
N LYS A 46 -13.69 52.71 1.52
CA LYS A 46 -12.65 53.05 0.53
C LYS A 46 -11.32 53.27 1.24
N LEU A 47 -10.29 52.51 0.84
CA LEU A 47 -8.89 52.90 1.00
C LEU A 47 -8.24 52.96 -0.39
N PRO A 48 -7.54 54.03 -0.73
CA PRO A 48 -6.81 54.13 -1.98
C PRO A 48 -5.45 53.43 -1.82
N GLY A 49 -5.23 52.38 -2.56
CA GLY A 49 -3.95 51.68 -2.60
C GLY A 49 -3.97 50.72 -3.79
N THR A 50 -3.06 50.97 -4.69
CA THR A 50 -2.79 50.18 -5.90
C THR A 50 -2.77 48.70 -5.56
N PHE A 51 -3.77 47.96 -6.05
CA PHE A 51 -3.77 46.52 -6.04
C PHE A 51 -2.67 46.04 -6.99
N HIS A 52 -1.54 45.63 -6.44
CA HIS A 52 -0.67 44.70 -7.14
C HIS A 52 -1.40 43.38 -7.15
N GLU A 53 -1.80 42.99 -8.34
CA GLU A 53 -2.29 41.64 -8.63
C GLU A 53 -1.15 40.67 -8.32
N VAL A 54 -1.22 40.07 -7.14
CA VAL A 54 -0.32 38.97 -6.81
C VAL A 54 -0.82 37.78 -7.62
N GLN A 55 -0.22 37.56 -8.76
CA GLN A 55 -0.35 36.31 -9.49
C GLN A 55 0.18 35.20 -8.57
N PHE A 56 -0.71 34.47 -7.97
CA PHE A 56 -0.39 33.14 -7.43
C PHE A 56 0.02 32.29 -8.61
N GLN A 57 1.33 32.26 -8.89
CA GLN A 57 1.90 31.25 -9.74
C GLN A 57 1.52 29.91 -9.13
N GLY A 58 0.68 29.16 -9.87
CA GLY A 58 0.17 27.89 -9.43
C GLY A 58 1.30 26.98 -8.98
N GLN A 59 1.37 26.77 -7.67
CA GLN A 59 2.05 25.60 -7.16
C GLN A 59 1.31 24.42 -7.79
N GLN A 60 1.96 23.77 -8.76
CA GLN A 60 1.53 22.47 -9.22
C GLN A 60 1.49 21.59 -7.97
N VAL A 61 0.28 21.41 -7.44
CA VAL A 61 0.01 20.32 -6.54
C VAL A 61 0.43 19.11 -7.34
N ARG A 62 1.56 18.49 -6.98
CA ARG A 62 1.93 17.19 -7.50
C ARG A 62 0.81 16.26 -7.07
N THR A 63 -0.19 16.12 -7.90
CA THR A 63 -1.09 15.00 -7.82
C THR A 63 -0.16 13.79 -7.97
N TYR A 64 0.01 13.06 -6.89
CA TYR A 64 0.56 11.73 -6.96
C TYR A 64 -0.41 10.94 -7.83
N SER A 65 -0.12 10.94 -9.13
CA SER A 65 -0.73 9.99 -10.03
C SER A 65 -0.41 8.64 -9.42
N SER A 66 -1.43 7.87 -9.05
CA SER A 66 -1.27 6.50 -8.61
C SER A 66 -0.39 5.82 -9.66
N SER A 67 0.88 5.66 -9.32
CA SER A 67 1.84 5.07 -10.24
C SER A 67 1.50 3.59 -10.28
N TYR A 68 1.74 2.90 -11.43
CA TYR A 68 1.54 1.45 -11.54
C TYR A 68 2.33 0.66 -10.48
N THR A 69 3.19 1.33 -9.75
CA THR A 69 4.01 0.79 -8.64
C THR A 69 3.27 0.77 -7.30
N ASP A 70 2.17 1.50 -7.19
CA ASP A 70 1.43 1.67 -5.94
C ASP A 70 0.34 0.59 -5.85
N LEU A 71 0.36 -0.19 -4.76
CA LEU A 71 -0.66 -1.20 -4.49
C LEU A 71 -1.66 -0.68 -3.44
N SER A 72 -2.95 -0.76 -3.77
CA SER A 72 -4.02 -0.63 -2.79
C SER A 72 -4.08 -1.86 -1.87
N TYR A 73 -4.83 -1.76 -0.77
CA TYR A 73 -5.05 -2.90 0.13
C TYR A 73 -5.63 -4.12 -0.61
N GLU A 74 -6.62 -3.93 -1.47
CA GLU A 74 -7.30 -5.00 -2.20
C GLU A 74 -6.37 -5.70 -3.19
N GLN A 75 -5.55 -4.92 -3.92
CA GLN A 75 -4.54 -5.46 -4.83
C GLN A 75 -3.46 -6.23 -4.08
N PHE A 76 -3.00 -5.67 -2.96
CA PHE A 76 -2.02 -6.30 -2.09
C PHE A 76 -2.55 -7.62 -1.49
N LEU A 77 -3.78 -7.60 -0.97
CA LEU A 77 -4.42 -8.78 -0.39
C LEU A 77 -4.57 -9.90 -1.43
N SER A 78 -4.97 -9.58 -2.65
CA SER A 78 -5.07 -10.56 -3.75
C SER A 78 -3.73 -11.26 -4.04
N LEU A 79 -2.62 -10.51 -4.03
CA LEU A 79 -1.27 -11.08 -4.20
C LEU A 79 -0.87 -11.97 -3.01
N LEU A 80 -1.22 -11.57 -1.80
CA LEU A 80 -0.90 -12.33 -0.59
C LEU A 80 -1.68 -13.65 -0.53
N GLU A 81 -2.97 -13.62 -0.89
CA GLU A 81 -3.85 -14.81 -0.92
C GLU A 81 -3.43 -15.80 -2.02
N SER A 82 -3.03 -15.31 -3.18
CA SER A 82 -2.52 -16.14 -4.27
C SER A 82 -1.15 -16.76 -3.97
N LYS A 83 -0.48 -16.29 -2.90
CA LYS A 83 0.91 -16.64 -2.55
C LYS A 83 1.93 -16.32 -3.66
N ASP A 84 1.55 -15.47 -4.59
CA ASP A 84 2.43 -14.96 -5.65
C ASP A 84 2.97 -13.59 -5.26
N ILE A 85 3.72 -13.55 -4.16
CA ILE A 85 4.30 -12.32 -3.63
C ILE A 85 5.67 -12.59 -2.97
N GLN A 86 6.63 -11.72 -3.24
CA GLN A 86 7.90 -11.64 -2.54
C GLN A 86 7.87 -10.33 -1.72
N LEU A 87 7.50 -10.45 -0.45
CA LEU A 87 7.16 -9.32 0.41
C LEU A 87 8.31 -8.93 1.32
N PHE A 88 8.66 -7.64 1.31
CA PHE A 88 9.79 -7.09 2.10
C PHE A 88 9.33 -5.98 3.02
N ASP A 89 9.61 -6.15 4.32
CA ASP A 89 9.36 -5.14 5.35
C ASP A 89 10.62 -4.27 5.53
N VAL A 90 10.49 -2.96 5.24
CA VAL A 90 11.64 -2.03 5.31
C VAL A 90 11.70 -1.23 6.61
N ARG A 91 10.93 -1.63 7.62
CA ARG A 91 11.00 -1.07 8.97
C ARG A 91 12.26 -1.56 9.69
N GLU A 92 12.59 -0.90 10.79
CA GLU A 92 13.67 -1.37 11.65
C GLU A 92 13.30 -2.70 12.34
N PRO A 93 14.26 -3.60 12.58
CA PRO A 93 14.00 -4.89 13.21
C PRO A 93 13.29 -4.78 14.57
N GLU A 94 13.56 -3.70 15.30
CA GLU A 94 12.92 -3.44 16.59
C GLU A 94 11.43 -3.13 16.43
N GLU A 95 11.07 -2.35 15.41
CA GLU A 95 9.67 -2.06 15.07
C GLU A 95 8.93 -3.38 14.76
N CYS A 96 9.55 -4.24 13.95
CA CYS A 96 8.98 -5.54 13.56
C CYS A 96 8.79 -6.49 14.75
N ARG A 97 9.75 -6.53 15.68
CA ARG A 97 9.66 -7.37 16.88
C ARG A 97 8.56 -6.91 17.83
N THR A 98 8.35 -5.61 17.94
CA THR A 98 7.40 -5.01 18.87
C THR A 98 5.97 -5.08 18.34
N THR A 99 5.77 -4.81 17.05
CA THR A 99 4.42 -4.66 16.47
C THR A 99 3.97 -5.86 15.65
N GLY A 100 4.88 -6.76 15.29
CA GLY A 100 4.64 -7.86 14.37
C GLY A 100 4.95 -7.50 12.91
N VAL A 101 4.76 -8.48 12.02
CA VAL A 101 5.01 -8.38 10.58
C VAL A 101 3.83 -8.94 9.78
N ILE A 102 3.66 -8.51 8.55
CA ILE A 102 2.69 -9.12 7.62
C ILE A 102 3.15 -10.56 7.31
N PRO A 103 2.27 -11.55 7.28
CA PRO A 103 2.64 -12.93 6.99
C PRO A 103 3.48 -13.06 5.71
N SER A 104 4.49 -13.91 5.76
CA SER A 104 5.45 -14.17 4.66
C SER A 104 6.42 -13.01 4.35
N ALA A 105 6.41 -11.91 5.09
CA ALA A 105 7.33 -10.82 4.88
C ALA A 105 8.75 -11.13 5.39
N VAL A 106 9.74 -10.70 4.63
CA VAL A 106 11.15 -10.72 5.00
C VAL A 106 11.57 -9.32 5.42
N ASN A 107 12.11 -9.16 6.62
CA ASN A 107 12.56 -7.86 7.08
C ASN A 107 13.95 -7.53 6.51
N ILE A 108 14.02 -6.43 5.76
CA ILE A 108 15.25 -5.82 5.23
C ILE A 108 15.17 -4.32 5.50
N PRO A 109 15.80 -3.82 6.58
CA PRO A 109 15.73 -2.40 6.94
C PRO A 109 16.12 -1.49 5.78
N LEU A 110 15.48 -0.33 5.66
CA LEU A 110 15.68 0.61 4.54
C LEU A 110 17.16 0.89 4.26
N GLY A 111 17.98 1.04 5.31
CA GLY A 111 19.43 1.26 5.19
C GLY A 111 20.21 0.10 4.53
N GLU A 112 19.66 -1.10 4.55
CA GLU A 112 20.28 -2.29 3.96
C GLU A 112 19.73 -2.65 2.57
N VAL A 113 18.58 -2.10 2.15
CA VAL A 113 17.89 -2.48 0.92
C VAL A 113 18.80 -2.41 -0.30
N LYS A 114 19.50 -1.29 -0.52
CA LYS A 114 20.41 -1.15 -1.66
C LYS A 114 21.49 -2.21 -1.69
N LYS A 115 22.10 -2.50 -0.53
CA LYS A 115 23.14 -3.52 -0.40
C LYS A 115 22.56 -4.91 -0.64
N ALA A 116 21.42 -5.22 -0.05
CA ALA A 116 20.74 -6.50 -0.18
C ALA A 116 20.45 -6.85 -1.65
N PHE A 117 19.87 -5.91 -2.40
CA PHE A 117 19.51 -6.12 -3.81
C PHE A 117 20.66 -5.93 -4.80
N SER A 118 21.89 -5.70 -4.30
CA SER A 118 23.13 -5.62 -5.09
C SER A 118 24.11 -6.75 -4.80
N MET A 119 23.82 -7.62 -3.82
CA MET A 119 24.71 -8.76 -3.49
C MET A 119 24.47 -9.93 -4.45
N SER A 120 25.29 -10.96 -4.35
CA SER A 120 25.08 -12.19 -5.11
C SER A 120 23.88 -12.98 -4.55
N GLU A 121 23.28 -13.83 -5.38
CA GLU A 121 22.16 -14.69 -4.99
C GLU A 121 22.51 -15.58 -3.79
N SER A 122 23.73 -16.15 -3.79
CA SER A 122 24.21 -17.01 -2.69
C SER A 122 24.30 -16.27 -1.35
N GLU A 123 24.81 -15.04 -1.37
CA GLU A 123 24.90 -14.19 -0.17
C GLU A 123 23.50 -13.78 0.31
N PHE A 124 22.59 -13.48 -0.61
CA PHE A 124 21.22 -13.12 -0.28
C PHE A 124 20.49 -14.27 0.41
N VAL A 125 20.55 -15.48 -0.19
CA VAL A 125 19.95 -16.69 0.39
C VAL A 125 20.56 -17.02 1.75
N GLN A 126 21.88 -16.91 1.89
CA GLN A 126 22.56 -17.18 3.16
C GLN A 126 22.09 -16.21 4.26
N LYS A 127 21.92 -14.92 3.93
CA LYS A 127 21.56 -13.88 4.90
C LYS A 127 20.06 -13.88 5.24
N TYR A 128 19.19 -13.91 4.22
CA TYR A 128 17.76 -13.70 4.39
C TYR A 128 16.92 -14.98 4.38
N ARG A 129 17.52 -16.14 4.04
CA ARG A 129 16.89 -17.47 4.01
C ARG A 129 15.72 -17.59 3.02
N VAL A 130 15.68 -16.72 2.03
CA VAL A 130 14.74 -16.74 0.91
C VAL A 130 15.51 -16.56 -0.39
N ASN A 131 14.93 -16.99 -1.51
CA ASN A 131 15.52 -16.79 -2.82
C ASN A 131 15.61 -15.30 -3.15
N MET A 132 16.68 -14.89 -3.84
CA MET A 132 16.80 -13.53 -4.34
C MET A 132 15.80 -13.33 -5.49
N PRO A 133 15.02 -12.24 -5.48
CA PRO A 133 14.13 -11.91 -6.59
C PRO A 133 14.88 -11.73 -7.91
N SER A 134 14.26 -12.12 -9.01
CA SER A 134 14.74 -11.74 -10.34
C SER A 134 14.40 -10.26 -10.63
N LYS A 135 15.27 -9.58 -11.37
CA LYS A 135 15.01 -8.19 -11.80
C LYS A 135 13.78 -8.04 -12.69
N MET A 136 13.31 -9.13 -13.29
CA MET A 136 12.13 -9.15 -14.14
C MET A 136 10.83 -9.45 -13.39
N ASP A 137 10.93 -9.88 -12.12
CA ASP A 137 9.77 -10.24 -11.31
C ASP A 137 8.87 -9.03 -11.07
N ARG A 138 7.55 -9.26 -11.15
CA ARG A 138 6.52 -8.26 -10.92
C ARG A 138 5.85 -8.38 -9.55
N ASN A 139 6.18 -9.42 -8.81
CA ASN A 139 5.61 -9.75 -7.51
C ASN A 139 6.51 -9.34 -6.34
N VAL A 140 7.55 -8.54 -6.60
CA VAL A 140 8.41 -7.94 -5.57
C VAL A 140 7.70 -6.72 -4.99
N VAL A 141 7.37 -6.79 -3.70
CA VAL A 141 6.58 -5.77 -3.01
C VAL A 141 7.26 -5.34 -1.72
N PHE A 142 7.36 -4.02 -1.53
CA PHE A 142 7.90 -3.40 -0.31
C PHE A 142 6.78 -2.78 0.51
N TYR A 143 6.90 -2.82 1.82
CA TYR A 143 6.07 -2.03 2.72
C TYR A 143 6.88 -1.50 3.90
N GLY A 144 6.42 -0.41 4.49
CA GLY A 144 6.97 0.17 5.71
C GLY A 144 5.88 0.35 6.76
N LEU A 145 6.07 1.26 7.70
CA LEU A 145 4.99 1.66 8.60
C LEU A 145 3.84 2.30 7.79
N GLY A 146 4.18 3.24 6.92
CA GLY A 146 3.36 3.87 5.90
C GLY A 146 4.17 4.05 4.61
N PRO A 147 3.79 5.00 3.72
CA PRO A 147 4.34 5.08 2.36
C PRO A 147 5.80 5.59 2.29
N ILE A 148 6.27 6.36 3.26
CA ILE A 148 7.55 7.09 3.16
C ILE A 148 8.74 6.13 2.98
N LYS A 149 8.92 5.17 3.91
CA LYS A 149 10.03 4.21 3.85
C LYS A 149 9.91 3.27 2.64
N SER A 150 8.71 2.83 2.29
CA SER A 150 8.49 1.93 1.15
C SER A 150 8.74 2.61 -0.21
N THR A 151 8.36 3.88 -0.37
CA THR A 151 8.71 4.68 -1.56
C THR A 151 10.21 4.83 -1.71
N ALA A 152 10.91 5.17 -0.62
CA ALA A 152 12.37 5.28 -0.64
C ALA A 152 13.05 3.94 -1.00
N ALA A 153 12.57 2.83 -0.46
CA ALA A 153 13.07 1.49 -0.80
C ALA A 153 12.86 1.19 -2.29
N LEU A 154 11.68 1.50 -2.81
CA LEU A 154 11.34 1.32 -4.22
C LEU A 154 12.30 2.09 -5.15
N GLU A 155 12.59 3.35 -4.83
CA GLU A 155 13.57 4.14 -5.58
C GLU A 155 14.97 3.51 -5.58
N LEU A 156 15.39 2.95 -4.43
CA LEU A 156 16.69 2.30 -4.31
C LEU A 156 16.78 1.04 -5.18
N VAL A 157 15.76 0.18 -5.15
CA VAL A 157 15.77 -1.07 -5.92
C VAL A 157 15.57 -0.82 -7.43
N HIS A 158 14.80 0.21 -7.81
CA HIS A 158 14.70 0.63 -9.21
C HIS A 158 16.07 1.07 -9.77
N LYS A 159 16.91 1.76 -8.96
CA LYS A 159 18.27 2.15 -9.36
C LYS A 159 19.19 0.96 -9.57
N VAL A 160 18.98 -0.16 -8.88
CA VAL A 160 19.77 -1.39 -9.04
C VAL A 160 19.15 -2.39 -10.03
N GLY A 161 18.06 -2.00 -10.70
CA GLY A 161 17.53 -2.71 -11.86
C GLY A 161 16.19 -3.42 -11.67
N TYR A 162 15.59 -3.42 -10.49
CA TYR A 162 14.27 -4.04 -10.22
C TYR A 162 13.13 -3.11 -10.63
N LYS A 163 12.98 -2.85 -11.94
CA LYS A 163 12.06 -1.85 -12.48
C LYS A 163 10.57 -2.18 -12.28
N ASN A 164 10.25 -3.44 -12.06
CA ASN A 164 8.88 -3.92 -11.87
C ASN A 164 8.48 -4.02 -10.40
N ALA A 165 9.38 -3.71 -9.46
CA ALA A 165 9.09 -3.71 -8.04
C ALA A 165 7.99 -2.69 -7.72
N ARG A 166 7.14 -3.03 -6.77
CA ARG A 166 5.98 -2.24 -6.32
C ARG A 166 6.03 -2.03 -4.81
N HIS A 167 5.17 -1.18 -4.28
CA HIS A 167 5.02 -1.05 -2.84
C HIS A 167 3.55 -0.99 -2.42
N TYR A 168 3.27 -1.49 -1.22
CA TYR A 168 1.98 -1.36 -0.57
C TYR A 168 1.94 -0.03 0.19
N ILE A 169 1.12 0.91 -0.30
CA ILE A 169 1.07 2.29 0.20
C ILE A 169 0.60 2.36 1.65
N GLY A 170 -0.44 1.58 1.99
CA GLY A 170 -1.03 1.58 3.32
C GLY A 170 -0.09 1.09 4.43
N GLY A 171 0.90 0.30 4.06
CA GLY A 171 1.92 -0.21 4.98
C GLY A 171 1.35 -1.02 6.13
N TRP A 172 2.14 -1.11 7.21
CA TRP A 172 1.75 -1.83 8.42
C TRP A 172 0.55 -1.20 9.13
N GLU A 173 0.44 0.14 9.09
CA GLU A 173 -0.65 0.84 9.78
C GLU A 173 -2.02 0.45 9.22
N GLU A 174 -2.20 0.52 7.90
CA GLU A 174 -3.46 0.13 7.28
C GLU A 174 -3.72 -1.36 7.48
N TRP A 175 -2.70 -2.22 7.29
CA TRP A 175 -2.81 -3.65 7.53
C TRP A 175 -3.35 -3.95 8.93
N GLN A 176 -2.75 -3.36 9.95
CA GLN A 176 -3.17 -3.58 11.35
C GLN A 176 -4.60 -3.09 11.63
N MET A 177 -4.99 -1.93 11.07
CA MET A 177 -6.36 -1.43 11.21
C MET A 177 -7.38 -2.36 10.58
N ARG A 178 -7.10 -2.86 9.37
CA ARG A 178 -8.00 -3.78 8.65
C ARG A 178 -8.16 -5.12 9.39
N GLN A 179 -7.07 -5.65 9.96
CA GLN A 179 -7.14 -6.89 10.74
C GLN A 179 -8.01 -6.74 12.01
N LYS A 180 -7.90 -5.61 12.71
CA LYS A 180 -8.72 -5.32 13.90
C LYS A 180 -10.20 -5.16 13.59
N SER A 181 -10.55 -4.72 12.39
CA SER A 181 -11.93 -4.50 11.96
C SER A 181 -12.64 -5.79 11.55
N GLN A 182 -11.92 -6.91 11.42
CA GLN A 182 -12.48 -8.21 11.02
C GLN A 182 -12.81 -9.11 12.22
N HIS A 183 -12.46 -8.68 13.43
CA HIS A 183 -12.76 -9.35 14.72
C HIS A 183 -13.76 -8.52 15.53
#